data_0d64b09c46b0898a3bce22536c427ccc
#
_entry.id   0d64b09c46b0898a3bce22536c427ccc
#
_cell.length_a   1.000
_cell.length_b   1.000
_cell.length_c   1.000
_cell.angle_alpha   90.00
_cell.angle_beta   90.00
_cell.angle_gamma   90.00
#
_symmetry.space_group_name_H-M   'P 1'
#
loop_
_entity.id
_entity.type
_entity.pdbx_description
1 polymer ?
#
loop_
_entity_poly.entity_id
_entity_poly.type
_entity_poly.pdbx_seq_one_letter_code
_entity_poly.pdbx_strand_id
1 'polypeptide(L)'
;MREVLGSDTAGDGNRWIGMMTLLEFDNMVAAGLTPMETIIAATRDSAKVLKLDQLGMVSTGKSADFIVLDANPLDNISNVRKISKVYLRGHEVDRAGLRAKWQARWSKSTQ
;
A
#
# COMPACT_ATOMS: atom_id res chain seq x y z
N MET A 1 -5.87 16.65 14.75
CA MET A 1 -5.01 16.64 13.53
C MET A 1 -5.23 15.34 12.79
N ARG A 2 -5.29 15.34 11.47
CA ARG A 2 -5.37 14.12 10.67
C ARG A 2 -4.02 13.86 10.04
N GLU A 3 -3.46 12.71 10.29
CA GLU A 3 -2.26 12.25 9.63
C GLU A 3 -2.63 11.47 8.36
N VAL A 4 -1.80 11.58 7.35
CA VAL A 4 -1.87 10.79 6.13
C VAL A 4 -0.50 10.18 5.84
N LEU A 5 -0.48 9.02 5.18
CA LEU A 5 0.79 8.42 4.77
C LEU A 5 1.32 9.10 3.53
N GLY A 6 2.57 9.52 3.57
CA GLY A 6 3.28 10.06 2.41
C GLY A 6 4.73 9.61 2.44
N SER A 7 5.15 8.85 1.44
CA SER A 7 6.53 8.33 1.35
C SER A 7 7.50 9.30 0.69
N ASP A 8 6.97 10.35 0.05
CA ASP A 8 7.75 11.32 -0.74
C ASP A 8 8.70 10.64 -1.75
N THR A 9 8.27 9.52 -2.28
CA THR A 9 9.03 8.75 -3.25
C THR A 9 8.88 9.39 -4.61
N ALA A 10 9.84 10.20 -5.01
CA ALA A 10 9.89 10.73 -6.36
C ALA A 10 11.30 10.55 -6.89
N GLY A 11 11.44 10.19 -8.11
CA GLY A 11 12.64 10.39 -8.84
C GLY A 11 13.42 9.17 -9.28
N ASP A 12 14.65 9.35 -9.38
CA ASP A 12 15.60 8.61 -10.18
C ASP A 12 15.64 7.12 -9.99
N GLY A 13 15.19 6.37 -10.97
CA GLY A 13 15.49 4.97 -11.12
C GLY A 13 14.84 3.99 -10.15
N ASN A 14 13.90 4.42 -9.40
CA ASN A 14 12.70 3.70 -8.94
C ASN A 14 12.73 2.26 -8.47
N ARG A 15 13.84 1.73 -8.09
CA ARG A 15 13.93 0.41 -7.46
C ARG A 15 13.10 0.29 -6.19
N TRP A 16 12.75 1.42 -5.59
CA TRP A 16 12.28 1.50 -4.20
C TRP A 16 10.86 2.01 -4.04
N ILE A 17 10.14 2.37 -5.12
CA ILE A 17 8.84 3.03 -5.02
C ILE A 17 7.88 2.28 -4.10
N GLY A 18 7.57 1.03 -4.37
CA GLY A 18 6.65 0.26 -3.52
C GLY A 18 7.21 -0.03 -2.13
N MET A 19 8.51 -0.26 -2.02
CA MET A 19 9.18 -0.54 -0.75
C MET A 19 9.18 0.67 0.18
N MET A 20 9.39 1.87 -0.36
CA MET A 20 9.39 3.10 0.45
C MET A 20 8.01 3.37 1.07
N THR A 21 6.94 3.07 0.33
CA THR A 21 5.59 3.16 0.89
C THR A 21 5.41 2.19 2.06
N LEU A 22 5.87 0.95 1.93
CA LEU A 22 5.79 -0.03 3.01
C LEU A 22 6.66 0.35 4.22
N LEU A 23 7.84 0.91 3.98
CA LEU A 23 8.73 1.39 5.04
C LEU A 23 8.08 2.54 5.84
N GLU A 24 7.27 3.38 5.18
CA GLU A 24 6.60 4.48 5.86
C GLU A 24 5.62 4.01 6.93
N PHE A 25 5.01 2.84 6.79
CA PHE A 25 4.21 2.24 7.85
C PHE A 25 5.04 2.01 9.12
N ASP A 26 6.25 1.48 8.99
CA ASP A 26 7.15 1.28 10.14
C ASP A 26 7.57 2.62 10.75
N ASN A 27 7.88 3.60 9.92
CA ASN A 27 8.28 4.94 10.35
C ASN A 27 7.18 5.64 11.15
N MET A 28 5.93 5.54 10.72
CA MET A 28 4.79 6.15 11.41
C MET A 28 4.59 5.52 12.79
N VAL A 29 4.71 4.20 12.91
CA VAL A 29 4.64 3.52 14.21
C VAL A 29 5.83 3.90 15.10
N ALA A 30 7.03 3.97 14.54
CA ALA A 30 8.23 4.43 15.26
C ALA A 30 8.09 5.89 15.74
N ALA A 31 7.35 6.72 15.03
CA ALA A 31 7.05 8.10 15.40
C ALA A 31 5.96 8.22 16.47
N GLY A 32 5.31 7.12 16.86
CA GLY A 32 4.38 7.07 17.98
C GLY A 32 2.92 6.73 17.63
N LEU A 33 2.59 6.50 16.38
CA LEU A 33 1.24 6.05 16.00
C LEU A 33 1.07 4.56 16.34
N THR A 34 -0.15 4.18 16.70
CA THR A 34 -0.50 2.75 16.79
C THR A 34 -0.59 2.15 15.39
N PRO A 35 -0.48 0.82 15.24
CA PRO A 35 -0.71 0.16 13.95
C PRO A 35 -2.06 0.51 13.33
N MET A 36 -3.13 0.56 14.11
CA MET A 36 -4.47 0.93 13.63
C MET A 36 -4.50 2.37 13.13
N GLU A 37 -3.94 3.32 13.87
CA GLU A 37 -3.86 4.72 13.45
C GLU A 37 -3.08 4.88 12.15
N THR A 38 -1.99 4.13 12.00
CA THR A 38 -1.17 4.11 10.78
C THR A 38 -1.96 3.59 9.58
N ILE A 39 -2.70 2.50 9.74
CA ILE A 39 -3.53 1.94 8.68
C ILE A 39 -4.65 2.92 8.29
N ILE A 40 -5.29 3.54 9.26
CA ILE A 40 -6.32 4.55 9.01
C ILE A 40 -5.75 5.75 8.26
N ALA A 41 -4.59 6.24 8.65
CA ALA A 41 -3.89 7.33 7.98
C ALA A 41 -3.56 6.99 6.51
N ALA A 42 -3.12 5.75 6.26
CA ALA A 42 -2.73 5.28 4.93
C ALA A 42 -3.93 4.96 4.01
N THR A 43 -5.12 4.79 4.54
CA THR A 43 -6.30 4.35 3.78
C THR A 43 -7.44 5.38 3.86
N ARG A 44 -8.24 5.34 4.91
CA ARG A 44 -9.43 6.18 5.05
C ARG A 44 -9.11 7.68 4.99
N ASP A 45 -8.13 8.12 5.77
CA ASP A 45 -7.83 9.54 5.88
C ASP A 45 -7.11 10.07 4.64
N SER A 46 -6.24 9.28 4.02
CA SER A 46 -5.65 9.61 2.72
C SER A 46 -6.71 9.74 1.62
N ALA A 47 -7.67 8.83 1.57
CA ALA A 47 -8.77 8.90 0.61
C ALA A 47 -9.62 10.17 0.82
N LYS A 48 -9.88 10.55 2.07
CA LYS A 48 -10.62 11.78 2.39
C LYS A 48 -9.88 13.04 1.94
N VAL A 49 -8.58 13.12 2.18
CA VAL A 49 -7.75 14.26 1.77
C VAL A 49 -7.75 14.41 0.26
N LEU A 50 -7.69 13.30 -0.47
CA LEU A 50 -7.71 13.27 -1.93
C LEU A 50 -9.12 13.34 -2.52
N LYS A 51 -10.17 13.42 -1.67
CA LYS A 51 -11.60 13.44 -2.08
C LYS A 51 -12.01 12.22 -2.89
N LEU A 52 -11.45 11.06 -2.56
CA LEU A 52 -11.77 9.77 -3.17
C LEU A 52 -12.85 9.05 -2.36
N ASP A 53 -14.08 9.47 -2.49
CA ASP A 53 -15.20 9.06 -1.63
C ASP A 53 -15.53 7.56 -1.72
N GLN A 54 -15.13 6.89 -2.81
CA GLN A 54 -15.38 5.47 -3.04
C GLN A 54 -14.27 4.55 -2.54
N LEU A 55 -13.16 5.12 -2.02
CA LEU A 55 -11.97 4.40 -1.63
C LEU A 55 -11.67 4.53 -0.14
N GLY A 56 -10.68 3.77 0.33
CA GLY A 56 -10.10 3.90 1.67
C GLY A 56 -10.76 3.06 2.74
N MET A 57 -11.84 2.36 2.45
CA MET A 57 -12.55 1.50 3.39
C MET A 57 -13.13 0.27 2.70
N VAL A 58 -13.14 -0.86 3.41
CA VAL A 58 -13.93 -2.03 3.04
C VAL A 58 -15.32 -1.87 3.67
N SER A 59 -16.27 -1.38 2.90
CA SER A 59 -17.61 -1.03 3.38
C SER A 59 -18.61 -1.12 2.23
N THR A 60 -19.87 -1.39 2.56
CA THR A 60 -20.96 -1.42 1.58
C THR A 60 -21.02 -0.11 0.80
N GLY A 61 -21.15 -0.20 -0.52
CA GLY A 61 -21.21 0.96 -1.41
C GLY A 61 -19.87 1.54 -1.81
N LYS A 62 -18.75 1.06 -1.25
CA LYS A 62 -17.40 1.45 -1.63
C LYS A 62 -16.85 0.55 -2.74
N SER A 63 -15.85 1.05 -3.46
CA SER A 63 -15.11 0.23 -4.41
C SER A 63 -14.41 -0.93 -3.68
N ALA A 64 -14.43 -2.11 -4.26
CA ALA A 64 -13.76 -3.29 -3.71
C ALA A 64 -12.25 -3.28 -4.03
N ASP A 65 -11.56 -2.27 -3.50
CA ASP A 65 -10.11 -2.08 -3.57
C ASP A 65 -9.52 -2.43 -2.21
N PHE A 66 -8.91 -3.60 -2.09
CA PHE A 66 -8.34 -4.06 -0.82
C PHE A 66 -7.20 -5.04 -1.03
N ILE A 67 -6.43 -5.25 0.01
CA ILE A 67 -5.39 -6.27 0.07
C ILE A 67 -5.73 -7.30 1.13
N VAL A 68 -5.29 -8.53 0.90
CA VAL A 68 -5.34 -9.63 1.89
C VAL A 68 -3.93 -9.88 2.40
N LEU A 69 -3.79 -9.90 3.71
CA LEU A 69 -2.51 -10.13 4.39
C LEU A 69 -2.50 -11.52 5.04
N ASP A 70 -1.33 -12.16 5.07
CA ASP A 70 -1.14 -13.46 5.70
C ASP A 70 -0.96 -13.38 7.23
N ALA A 71 -0.77 -12.18 7.77
CA ALA A 71 -0.63 -11.95 9.20
C ALA A 71 -1.28 -10.62 9.63
N ASN A 72 -1.66 -10.54 10.91
CA ASN A 72 -2.38 -9.39 11.43
C ASN A 72 -1.44 -8.17 11.59
N PRO A 73 -1.68 -7.07 10.86
CA PRO A 73 -0.86 -5.88 10.95
C PRO A 73 -1.03 -5.13 12.29
N LEU A 74 -2.08 -5.43 13.06
CA LEU A 74 -2.28 -4.84 14.39
C LEU A 74 -1.35 -5.45 15.42
N ASP A 75 -0.89 -6.69 15.21
CA ASP A 75 0.11 -7.33 16.07
C ASP A 75 1.52 -6.81 15.79
N ASN A 76 1.81 -6.55 14.52
CA ASN A 76 3.07 -5.99 14.04
C ASN A 76 2.82 -5.30 12.71
N ILE A 77 3.10 -4.00 12.63
CA ILE A 77 2.87 -3.22 11.42
C ILE A 77 3.66 -3.75 10.20
N SER A 78 4.80 -4.37 10.40
CA SER A 78 5.58 -5.00 9.32
C SER A 78 4.81 -6.11 8.60
N ASN A 79 3.73 -6.62 9.19
CA ASN A 79 2.86 -7.61 8.55
C ASN A 79 2.11 -7.07 7.33
N VAL A 80 2.08 -5.74 7.10
CA VAL A 80 1.57 -5.14 5.85
C VAL A 80 2.36 -5.59 4.62
N ARG A 81 3.58 -6.09 4.80
CA ARG A 81 4.42 -6.66 3.73
C ARG A 81 4.01 -8.06 3.30
N LYS A 82 3.27 -8.76 4.15
CA LYS A 82 2.83 -10.15 3.91
C LYS A 82 1.57 -10.18 3.07
N ILE A 83 1.65 -9.60 1.87
CA ILE A 83 0.52 -9.49 0.96
C ILE A 83 0.30 -10.82 0.25
N SER A 84 -0.86 -11.42 0.49
CA SER A 84 -1.32 -12.64 -0.18
C SER A 84 -2.01 -12.32 -1.50
N LYS A 85 -2.96 -11.38 -1.48
CA LYS A 85 -3.76 -11.00 -2.65
C LYS A 85 -4.02 -9.50 -2.70
N VAL A 86 -4.22 -9.00 -3.90
CA VAL A 86 -4.63 -7.62 -4.16
C VAL A 86 -5.87 -7.63 -5.03
N TYR A 87 -6.88 -6.85 -4.66
CA TYR A 87 -8.10 -6.66 -5.43
C TYR A 87 -8.27 -5.20 -5.84
N LEU A 88 -8.60 -4.98 -7.10
CA LEU A 88 -8.99 -3.69 -7.63
C LEU A 88 -10.38 -3.79 -8.27
N ARG A 89 -11.30 -3.00 -7.79
CA ARG A 89 -12.69 -2.99 -8.26
C ARG A 89 -13.30 -4.39 -8.29
N GLY A 90 -13.04 -5.18 -7.27
CA GLY A 90 -13.54 -6.53 -7.12
C GLY A 90 -12.79 -7.62 -7.90
N HIS A 91 -11.78 -7.26 -8.68
CA HIS A 91 -10.99 -8.21 -9.47
C HIS A 91 -9.63 -8.47 -8.85
N GLU A 92 -9.25 -9.74 -8.73
CA GLU A 92 -7.93 -10.12 -8.26
C GLU A 92 -6.86 -9.68 -9.27
N VAL A 93 -5.82 -9.02 -8.78
CA VAL A 93 -4.69 -8.59 -9.59
C VAL A 93 -3.70 -9.74 -9.78
N ASP A 94 -3.34 -10.05 -11.02
CA ASP A 94 -2.29 -11.01 -11.33
C ASP A 94 -0.90 -10.43 -11.01
N ARG A 95 -0.53 -10.49 -9.73
CA ARG A 95 0.74 -9.94 -9.23
C ARG A 95 1.96 -10.66 -9.81
N ALA A 96 1.86 -11.98 -9.99
CA ALA A 96 2.95 -12.78 -10.55
C ALA A 96 3.23 -12.40 -12.01
N GLY A 97 2.18 -12.26 -12.82
CA GLY A 97 2.29 -11.83 -14.20
C GLY A 97 2.83 -10.41 -14.33
N LEU A 98 2.38 -9.48 -13.48
CA LEU A 98 2.90 -8.10 -13.46
C LEU A 98 4.38 -8.07 -13.08
N ARG A 99 4.78 -8.84 -12.08
CA ARG A 99 6.19 -8.94 -11.68
C ARG A 99 7.07 -9.49 -12.80
N ALA A 100 6.62 -10.54 -13.48
CA ALA A 100 7.33 -11.13 -14.61
C ALA A 100 7.51 -10.14 -15.77
N LYS A 101 6.46 -9.40 -16.11
CA LYS A 101 6.51 -8.33 -17.14
C LYS A 101 7.50 -7.23 -16.76
N TRP A 102 7.49 -6.80 -15.50
CA TRP A 102 8.39 -5.76 -15.02
C TRP A 102 9.85 -6.22 -15.07
N GLN A 103 10.13 -7.43 -14.59
CA GLN A 103 11.47 -8.01 -14.63
C GLN A 103 12.00 -8.15 -16.07
N ALA A 104 11.16 -8.60 -17.01
CA ALA A 104 11.51 -8.71 -18.41
C ALA A 104 11.85 -7.35 -19.06
N ARG A 105 11.14 -6.29 -18.69
CA ARG A 105 11.46 -4.92 -19.15
C ARG A 105 12.77 -4.42 -18.57
N TRP A 106 13.01 -4.68 -17.30
CA TRP A 106 14.24 -4.26 -16.62
C TRP A 106 15.47 -4.93 -17.22
N SER A 107 15.44 -6.24 -17.46
CA SER A 107 16.58 -6.96 -18.07
C SER A 107 16.91 -6.48 -19.47
N LYS A 108 15.95 -5.98 -20.24
CA LYS A 108 16.18 -5.37 -21.56
C LYS A 108 16.79 -3.98 -21.47
N SER A 109 16.49 -3.20 -20.44
CA SER A 109 17.00 -1.84 -20.26
C SER A 109 18.43 -1.80 -19.72
N THR A 110 18.93 -2.92 -19.18
CA THR A 110 20.30 -3.03 -18.64
C THR A 110 21.28 -3.67 -19.61
N GLN A 111 20.83 -4.00 -20.81
CA GLN A 111 21.66 -4.42 -21.94
C GLN A 111 21.91 -3.23 -22.86
#